data_70c96f65a96503e63ee213eaeb234480
#
_entry.id   70c96f65a96503e63ee213eaeb234480
#
_cell.length_a   1.000
_cell.length_b   1.000
_cell.length_c   1.000
_cell.angle_alpha   90.00
_cell.angle_beta   90.00
_cell.angle_gamma   90.00
#
_symmetry.space_group_name_H-M   'P 1'
#
loop_
_entity.id
_entity.type
_entity.pdbx_description
1 polymer ?
#
loop_
_entity_poly.entity_id
_entity_poly.type
_entity_poly.pdbx_seq_one_letter_code
_entity_poly.pdbx_strand_id
1 'polypeptide(L)'
;ATRAFNSPGAEGFGVKRAGLAVPGSIMLIVAPGCCGRNTSVLSSMRAYHDRFYYLLMDETDIVTGRHLKKIPKAVAEICEGLEKKPSVVMICITCVDALLGTDMERVCRKAEEKVDIPVRPCYMYALTREGRKPPMVHVRQSLYSLLEPQKKKGNVVNLLGFFSPLVDDCEMYELLQQAGVKTIHEISRCKDYEEYQTMSEANFNLVLHPEARFAAEDFHDRLKIPYIELRRLYQIDKIASQY
;
A
#
# COMPACT_ATOMS: atom_id res chain seq x y z
N ALA A 1 11.61 7.08 20.38
CA ALA A 1 11.59 6.01 19.38
C ALA A 1 10.54 4.94 19.70
N THR A 2 10.45 4.45 20.93
CA THR A 2 9.50 3.40 21.35
C THR A 2 8.03 3.81 21.25
N ARG A 3 7.71 5.08 21.45
CA ARG A 3 6.33 5.59 21.35
C ARG A 3 5.78 5.63 19.92
N ALA A 4 6.63 5.84 18.93
CA ALA A 4 6.22 5.81 17.52
C ALA A 4 5.80 4.40 17.06
N PHE A 5 6.39 3.36 17.66
CA PHE A 5 6.09 1.96 17.35
C PHE A 5 4.87 1.41 18.10
N ASN A 6 4.51 2.02 19.23
CA ASN A 6 3.41 1.57 20.08
C ASN A 6 2.14 2.40 19.91
N SER A 7 2.12 3.37 19.01
CA SER A 7 0.91 4.11 18.68
C SER A 7 0.22 3.47 17.48
N PRO A 8 -0.84 2.69 17.69
CA PRO A 8 -1.61 2.10 16.58
C PRO A 8 -2.16 3.17 15.64
N GLY A 9 -2.34 4.40 16.12
CA GLY A 9 -2.86 5.52 15.36
C GLY A 9 -1.90 5.99 14.27
N ALA A 10 -0.63 6.22 14.58
CA ALA A 10 0.32 6.81 13.63
C ALA A 10 0.62 5.87 12.44
N GLU A 11 0.95 4.61 12.70
CA GLU A 11 1.19 3.62 11.65
C GLU A 11 -0.11 3.24 10.91
N GLY A 12 -1.23 3.09 11.63
CA GLY A 12 -2.52 2.75 11.04
C GLY A 12 -3.02 3.80 10.05
N PHE A 13 -2.84 5.08 10.33
CA PHE A 13 -3.17 6.15 9.38
C PHE A 13 -2.26 6.13 8.16
N GLY A 14 -0.98 5.85 8.34
CA GLY A 14 -0.03 5.68 7.23
C GLY A 14 -0.42 4.54 6.31
N VAL A 15 -0.71 3.37 6.86
CA VAL A 15 -1.13 2.17 6.12
C VAL A 15 -2.44 2.40 5.36
N LYS A 16 -3.44 3.04 5.97
CA LYS A 16 -4.73 3.35 5.32
C LYS A 16 -4.55 4.27 4.11
N ARG A 17 -3.77 5.33 4.26
CA ARG A 17 -3.46 6.24 3.13
C ARG A 17 -2.64 5.55 2.06
N ALA A 18 -1.61 4.79 2.47
CA ALA A 18 -0.79 4.02 1.55
C ALA A 18 -1.61 3.00 0.75
N GLY A 19 -2.53 2.29 1.40
CA GLY A 19 -3.43 1.33 0.73
C GLY A 19 -4.31 1.96 -0.35
N LEU A 20 -4.52 3.27 -0.31
CA LEU A 20 -5.25 4.02 -1.33
C LEU A 20 -4.33 4.72 -2.36
N ALA A 21 -3.04 4.39 -2.39
CA ALA A 21 -2.11 5.00 -3.33
C ALA A 21 -2.34 4.57 -4.79
N VAL A 22 -2.93 3.39 -5.01
CA VAL A 22 -3.33 2.97 -6.35
C VAL A 22 -4.54 3.79 -6.80
N PRO A 23 -4.48 4.43 -7.97
CA PRO A 23 -5.59 5.23 -8.48
C PRO A 23 -6.88 4.42 -8.64
N GLY A 24 -8.00 4.99 -8.22
CA GLY A 24 -9.32 4.35 -8.28
C GLY A 24 -9.55 3.23 -7.27
N SER A 25 -8.60 2.95 -6.37
CA SER A 25 -8.78 1.98 -5.29
C SER A 25 -9.74 2.48 -4.21
N ILE A 26 -10.40 1.56 -3.54
CA ILE A 26 -11.21 1.79 -2.34
C ILE A 26 -10.72 0.92 -1.20
N MET A 27 -11.12 1.23 0.02
CA MET A 27 -10.75 0.47 1.21
C MET A 27 -11.96 0.08 2.04
N LEU A 28 -12.11 -1.22 2.29
CA LEU A 28 -13.04 -1.76 3.27
C LEU A 28 -12.30 -1.96 4.60
N ILE A 29 -12.71 -1.25 5.62
CA ILE A 29 -12.18 -1.38 6.98
C ILE A 29 -13.05 -2.37 7.74
N VAL A 30 -12.44 -3.46 8.17
CA VAL A 30 -13.09 -4.51 8.96
C VAL A 30 -12.63 -4.38 10.40
N ALA A 31 -13.50 -3.86 11.26
CA ALA A 31 -13.10 -3.47 12.61
C ALA A 31 -14.27 -3.35 13.59
N PRO A 32 -14.01 -3.48 14.90
CA PRO A 32 -14.92 -2.96 15.91
C PRO A 32 -15.13 -1.45 15.76
N GLY A 33 -16.26 -0.94 16.22
CA GLY A 33 -16.65 0.46 16.04
C GLY A 33 -15.64 1.49 16.54
N CYS A 34 -14.87 1.17 17.59
CA CYS A 34 -13.81 2.04 18.11
C CYS A 34 -12.66 2.26 17.13
N CYS A 35 -12.27 1.23 16.37
CA CYS A 35 -11.18 1.32 15.37
C CYS A 35 -11.62 2.06 14.09
N GLY A 36 -12.92 2.03 13.76
CA GLY A 36 -13.49 2.78 12.63
C GLY A 36 -13.50 4.28 12.87
N ARG A 37 -13.74 4.72 14.10
CA ARG A 37 -13.90 6.14 14.46
C ARG A 37 -12.74 7.02 14.01
N ASN A 38 -11.50 6.57 14.19
CA ASN A 38 -10.32 7.31 13.76
C ASN A 38 -10.20 7.48 12.24
N THR A 39 -10.89 6.66 11.46
CA THR A 39 -10.85 6.74 10.00
C THR A 39 -11.86 7.75 9.46
N SER A 40 -12.88 8.11 10.23
CA SER A 40 -13.86 9.13 9.83
C SER A 40 -13.18 10.47 9.52
N VAL A 41 -12.10 10.80 10.23
CA VAL A 41 -11.28 11.98 9.96
C VAL A 41 -10.64 11.93 8.57
N LEU A 42 -10.13 10.75 8.15
CA LEU A 42 -9.56 10.59 6.80
C LEU A 42 -10.65 10.69 5.73
N SER A 43 -11.83 10.12 5.98
CA SER A 43 -12.96 10.16 5.03
C SER A 43 -13.45 11.59 4.78
N SER A 44 -13.28 12.49 5.76
CA SER A 44 -13.64 13.91 5.59
C SER A 44 -12.66 14.69 4.71
N MET A 45 -11.47 14.16 4.45
CA MET A 45 -10.49 14.81 3.59
C MET A 45 -10.86 14.60 2.12
N ARG A 46 -10.87 15.69 1.33
CA ARG A 46 -11.28 15.69 -0.09
C ARG A 46 -10.63 14.59 -0.93
N ALA A 47 -9.36 14.29 -0.68
CA ALA A 47 -8.61 13.27 -1.43
C ALA A 47 -9.07 11.83 -1.15
N TYR A 48 -9.80 11.60 -0.06
CA TYR A 48 -10.23 10.28 0.40
C TYR A 48 -11.74 10.16 0.56
N HIS A 49 -12.49 11.19 0.17
CA HIS A 49 -13.95 11.19 0.19
C HIS A 49 -14.47 10.02 -0.65
N ASP A 50 -15.45 9.29 -0.13
CA ASP A 50 -16.07 8.13 -0.76
C ASP A 50 -15.14 6.96 -1.11
N ARG A 51 -13.96 6.92 -0.53
CA ARG A 51 -12.99 5.82 -0.73
C ARG A 51 -12.88 4.85 0.45
N PHE A 52 -13.51 5.17 1.59
CA PHE A 52 -13.52 4.31 2.78
C PHE A 52 -14.90 3.75 3.05
N TYR A 53 -14.97 2.44 3.24
CA TYR A 53 -16.16 1.69 3.62
C TYR A 53 -15.88 0.95 4.92
N TYR A 54 -16.94 0.61 5.66
CA TYR A 54 -16.80 0.04 6.99
C TYR A 54 -17.66 -1.21 7.13
N LEU A 55 -17.04 -2.32 7.52
CA LEU A 55 -17.72 -3.50 8.01
C LEU A 55 -17.48 -3.59 9.52
N LEU A 56 -18.48 -3.23 10.29
CA LEU A 56 -18.42 -3.27 11.74
C LEU A 56 -18.55 -4.70 12.23
N MET A 57 -17.67 -5.09 13.17
CA MET A 57 -17.72 -6.38 13.86
C MET A 57 -18.26 -6.20 15.26
N ASP A 58 -19.18 -7.06 15.66
CA ASP A 58 -19.63 -7.23 17.03
C ASP A 58 -18.83 -8.36 17.74
N GLU A 59 -19.07 -8.55 19.03
CA GLU A 59 -18.41 -9.59 19.83
C GLU A 59 -18.73 -10.98 19.29
N THR A 60 -19.95 -11.21 18.82
CA THR A 60 -20.39 -12.49 18.23
C THR A 60 -19.64 -12.78 16.93
N ASP A 61 -19.41 -11.77 16.11
CA ASP A 61 -18.62 -11.88 14.89
C ASP A 61 -17.19 -12.31 15.19
N ILE A 62 -16.60 -11.73 16.23
CA ILE A 62 -15.22 -12.04 16.66
C ILE A 62 -15.13 -13.48 17.16
N VAL A 63 -16.00 -13.87 18.08
CA VAL A 63 -15.97 -15.21 18.71
C VAL A 63 -16.25 -16.32 17.71
N THR A 64 -17.18 -16.09 16.76
CA THR A 64 -17.61 -17.12 15.81
C THR A 64 -16.87 -17.06 14.47
N GLY A 65 -16.05 -16.03 14.22
CA GLY A 65 -15.43 -15.79 12.92
C GLY A 65 -16.42 -15.47 11.80
N ARG A 66 -17.67 -15.11 12.14
CA ARG A 66 -18.75 -14.84 11.18
C ARG A 66 -18.45 -13.68 10.25
N HIS A 67 -17.67 -12.67 10.72
CA HIS A 67 -17.23 -11.54 9.91
C HIS A 67 -16.48 -11.97 8.66
N LEU A 68 -15.69 -13.07 8.70
CA LEU A 68 -14.95 -13.57 7.55
C LEU A 68 -15.86 -14.00 6.38
N LYS A 69 -17.10 -14.42 6.68
CA LYS A 69 -18.09 -14.72 5.67
C LYS A 69 -18.84 -13.47 5.18
N LYS A 70 -18.88 -12.42 6.01
CA LYS A 70 -19.49 -11.13 5.64
C LYS A 70 -18.60 -10.33 4.71
N ILE A 71 -17.26 -10.41 4.82
CA ILE A 71 -16.32 -9.62 4.03
C ILE A 71 -16.55 -9.78 2.50
N PRO A 72 -16.57 -10.99 1.91
CA PRO A 72 -16.81 -11.13 0.47
C PRO A 72 -18.16 -10.63 0.00
N LYS A 73 -19.17 -10.64 0.87
CA LYS A 73 -20.51 -10.09 0.58
C LYS A 73 -20.47 -8.56 0.58
N ALA A 74 -19.85 -7.97 1.61
CA ALA A 74 -19.73 -6.52 1.72
C ALA A 74 -18.92 -5.94 0.53
N VAL A 75 -17.88 -6.63 0.08
CA VAL A 75 -17.12 -6.21 -1.12
C VAL A 75 -18.03 -6.21 -2.35
N ALA A 76 -18.84 -7.25 -2.54
CA ALA A 76 -19.76 -7.32 -3.67
C ALA A 76 -20.79 -6.20 -3.61
N GLU A 77 -21.45 -6.00 -2.46
CA GLU A 77 -22.45 -4.95 -2.25
C GLU A 77 -21.87 -3.55 -2.53
N ILE A 78 -20.63 -3.27 -2.08
CA ILE A 78 -19.97 -1.99 -2.36
C ILE A 78 -19.74 -1.83 -3.86
N CYS A 79 -19.20 -2.84 -4.53
CA CYS A 79 -18.90 -2.78 -5.95
C CYS A 79 -20.17 -2.64 -6.83
N GLU A 80 -21.28 -3.25 -6.42
CA GLU A 80 -22.58 -3.13 -7.09
C GLU A 80 -23.21 -1.75 -6.89
N GLY A 81 -23.00 -1.14 -5.71
CA GLY A 81 -23.55 0.18 -5.37
C GLY A 81 -22.80 1.36 -5.95
N LEU A 82 -21.60 1.16 -6.51
CA LEU A 82 -20.79 2.21 -7.08
C LEU A 82 -21.12 2.45 -8.55
N GLU A 83 -21.26 3.72 -8.95
CA GLU A 83 -21.42 4.10 -10.37
C GLU A 83 -20.24 3.66 -11.23
N LYS A 84 -19.03 3.75 -10.68
CA LYS A 84 -17.80 3.31 -11.33
C LYS A 84 -17.14 2.21 -10.52
N LYS A 85 -16.86 1.07 -11.16
CA LYS A 85 -16.10 -0.01 -10.54
C LYS A 85 -14.76 0.49 -10.02
N PRO A 86 -14.35 0.17 -8.79
CA PRO A 86 -13.02 0.50 -8.30
C PRO A 86 -11.97 -0.33 -9.04
N SER A 87 -10.76 0.21 -9.14
CA SER A 87 -9.62 -0.52 -9.73
C SER A 87 -9.13 -1.65 -8.82
N VAL A 88 -9.23 -1.47 -7.52
CA VAL A 88 -8.79 -2.40 -6.47
C VAL A 88 -9.60 -2.19 -5.22
N VAL A 89 -9.89 -3.25 -4.50
CA VAL A 89 -10.44 -3.21 -3.15
C VAL A 89 -9.35 -3.61 -2.14
N MET A 90 -8.99 -2.70 -1.26
CA MET A 90 -8.09 -2.98 -0.15
C MET A 90 -8.91 -3.37 1.09
N ILE A 91 -8.67 -4.53 1.67
CA ILE A 91 -9.32 -4.93 2.92
C ILE A 91 -8.39 -4.63 4.09
N CYS A 92 -8.70 -3.59 4.85
CA CYS A 92 -7.93 -3.21 6.01
C CYS A 92 -8.46 -3.90 7.26
N ILE A 93 -7.62 -4.72 7.87
CA ILE A 93 -7.93 -5.43 9.11
C ILE A 93 -7.17 -4.84 10.31
N THR A 94 -7.74 -5.02 11.47
CA THR A 94 -7.19 -4.53 12.73
C THR A 94 -6.40 -5.62 13.49
N CYS A 95 -5.91 -5.26 14.67
CA CYS A 95 -5.23 -6.20 15.57
C CYS A 95 -6.08 -7.40 15.99
N VAL A 96 -7.41 -7.31 15.94
CA VAL A 96 -8.31 -8.42 16.28
C VAL A 96 -8.05 -9.62 15.37
N ASP A 97 -8.08 -9.44 14.06
CA ASP A 97 -7.82 -10.52 13.11
C ASP A 97 -6.38 -11.03 13.18
N ALA A 98 -5.43 -10.15 13.54
CA ALA A 98 -4.05 -10.55 13.77
C ALA A 98 -3.92 -11.50 14.96
N LEU A 99 -4.63 -11.23 16.06
CA LEU A 99 -4.67 -12.08 17.25
C LEU A 99 -5.40 -13.41 16.98
N LEU A 100 -6.43 -13.38 16.14
CA LEU A 100 -7.16 -14.58 15.74
C LEU A 100 -6.41 -15.44 14.71
N GLY A 101 -5.28 -14.98 14.18
CA GLY A 101 -4.52 -15.69 13.17
C GLY A 101 -5.26 -15.86 11.84
N THR A 102 -6.11 -14.91 11.50
CA THR A 102 -6.95 -14.98 10.29
C THR A 102 -6.12 -15.01 9.01
N ASP A 103 -6.41 -15.98 8.13
CA ASP A 103 -5.86 -16.04 6.76
C ASP A 103 -6.61 -15.05 5.85
N MET A 104 -6.14 -13.80 5.84
CA MET A 104 -6.74 -12.73 5.04
C MET A 104 -6.50 -12.90 3.55
N GLU A 105 -5.41 -13.52 3.13
CA GLU A 105 -5.17 -13.83 1.72
C GLU A 105 -6.27 -14.72 1.14
N ARG A 106 -6.68 -15.72 1.90
CA ARG A 106 -7.81 -16.59 1.53
C ARG A 106 -9.13 -15.83 1.46
N VAL A 107 -9.37 -14.90 2.39
CA VAL A 107 -10.59 -14.09 2.40
C VAL A 107 -10.62 -13.14 1.21
N CYS A 108 -9.48 -12.51 0.89
CA CYS A 108 -9.35 -11.65 -0.29
C CYS A 108 -9.61 -12.40 -1.58
N ARG A 109 -9.02 -13.59 -1.77
CA ARG A 109 -9.28 -14.44 -2.95
C ARG A 109 -10.77 -14.75 -3.13
N LYS A 110 -11.47 -15.10 -2.04
CA LYS A 110 -12.93 -15.35 -2.08
C LYS A 110 -13.76 -14.11 -2.41
N ALA A 111 -13.28 -12.93 -2.05
CA ALA A 111 -13.93 -11.69 -2.43
C ALA A 111 -13.65 -11.36 -3.90
N GLU A 112 -12.42 -11.54 -4.36
CA GLU A 112 -11.98 -11.34 -5.74
C GLU A 112 -12.80 -12.20 -6.73
N GLU A 113 -13.03 -13.49 -6.40
CA GLU A 113 -13.88 -14.41 -7.18
C GLU A 113 -15.32 -13.90 -7.40
N LYS A 114 -15.81 -13.01 -6.52
CA LYS A 114 -17.18 -12.49 -6.60
C LYS A 114 -17.32 -11.22 -7.43
N VAL A 115 -16.26 -10.40 -7.48
CA VAL A 115 -16.37 -9.05 -8.05
C VAL A 115 -15.57 -8.86 -9.33
N ASP A 116 -14.72 -9.82 -9.66
CA ASP A 116 -13.80 -9.74 -10.81
C ASP A 116 -12.96 -8.44 -10.81
N ILE A 117 -12.50 -8.08 -9.62
CA ILE A 117 -11.64 -6.93 -9.35
C ILE A 117 -10.58 -7.39 -8.34
N PRO A 118 -9.31 -6.98 -8.47
CA PRO A 118 -8.29 -7.32 -7.51
C PRO A 118 -8.67 -6.92 -6.07
N VAL A 119 -8.53 -7.86 -5.13
CA VAL A 119 -8.77 -7.63 -3.70
C VAL A 119 -7.50 -7.98 -2.94
N ARG A 120 -6.96 -7.04 -2.16
CA ARG A 120 -5.70 -7.23 -1.46
C ARG A 120 -5.82 -6.88 0.02
N PRO A 121 -5.10 -7.60 0.90
CA PRO A 121 -5.11 -7.30 2.31
C PRO A 121 -4.24 -6.07 2.63
N CYS A 122 -4.65 -5.35 3.66
CA CYS A 122 -3.95 -4.21 4.21
C CYS A 122 -3.91 -4.37 5.74
N TYR A 123 -2.76 -4.70 6.29
CA TYR A 123 -2.60 -5.01 7.71
C TYR A 123 -2.27 -3.77 8.53
N MET A 124 -3.10 -3.44 9.51
CA MET A 124 -2.97 -2.25 10.35
C MET A 124 -2.53 -2.60 11.78
N TYR A 125 -1.75 -3.63 11.99
CA TYR A 125 -1.37 -4.01 13.34
C TYR A 125 0.13 -3.90 13.61
N ALA A 126 0.43 -3.27 14.75
CA ALA A 126 1.79 -3.15 15.26
C ALA A 126 2.10 -4.14 16.41
N LEU A 127 1.09 -4.82 16.95
CA LEU A 127 1.18 -5.54 18.22
C LEU A 127 1.84 -6.93 18.14
N THR A 128 1.99 -7.51 16.96
CA THR A 128 2.51 -8.86 16.80
C THR A 128 3.70 -8.88 15.85
N ARG A 129 4.80 -8.26 16.28
CA ARG A 129 5.98 -8.10 15.41
C ARG A 129 6.93 -9.29 15.35
N GLU A 130 6.85 -10.23 16.28
CA GLU A 130 7.76 -11.38 16.27
C GLU A 130 7.67 -12.13 14.95
N GLY A 131 8.75 -12.05 14.16
CA GLY A 131 8.88 -12.71 12.87
C GLY A 131 8.04 -12.13 11.72
N ARG A 132 7.31 -11.02 11.91
CA ARG A 132 6.47 -10.41 10.85
C ARG A 132 7.06 -9.11 10.33
N LYS A 133 6.87 -8.88 9.03
CA LYS A 133 7.26 -7.62 8.39
C LYS A 133 6.42 -6.45 8.92
N PRO A 134 6.98 -5.24 9.01
CA PRO A 134 6.21 -4.04 9.38
C PRO A 134 5.00 -3.81 8.46
N PRO A 135 3.90 -3.24 8.97
CA PRO A 135 2.69 -2.98 8.17
C PRO A 135 2.95 -2.19 6.88
N MET A 136 3.85 -1.21 6.92
CA MET A 136 4.21 -0.41 5.75
C MET A 136 5.01 -1.19 4.70
N VAL A 137 5.70 -2.26 5.07
CA VAL A 137 6.32 -3.19 4.13
C VAL A 137 5.25 -4.04 3.45
N HIS A 138 4.31 -4.59 4.22
CA HIS A 138 3.21 -5.39 3.68
C HIS A 138 2.34 -4.62 2.69
N VAL A 139 1.94 -3.39 3.03
CA VAL A 139 1.10 -2.60 2.14
C VAL A 139 1.80 -2.32 0.81
N ARG A 140 3.12 -2.05 0.82
CA ARG A 140 3.90 -1.90 -0.42
C ARG A 140 3.88 -3.18 -1.25
N GLN A 141 4.12 -4.33 -0.63
CA GLN A 141 4.06 -5.61 -1.33
C GLN A 141 2.66 -5.87 -1.91
N SER A 142 1.59 -5.63 -1.14
CA SER A 142 0.20 -5.78 -1.61
C SER A 142 -0.10 -4.87 -2.80
N LEU A 143 0.32 -3.60 -2.75
CA LEU A 143 0.08 -2.67 -3.86
C LEU A 143 0.85 -3.10 -5.11
N TYR A 144 2.14 -3.32 -5.00
CA TYR A 144 2.96 -3.64 -6.16
C TYR A 144 2.75 -5.07 -6.70
N SER A 145 2.14 -5.98 -5.91
CA SER A 145 1.72 -7.29 -6.42
C SER A 145 0.61 -7.23 -7.48
N LEU A 146 -0.05 -6.08 -7.62
CA LEU A 146 -1.10 -5.84 -8.63
C LEU A 146 -0.55 -5.57 -10.03
N LEU A 147 0.75 -5.30 -10.15
CA LEU A 147 1.37 -5.02 -11.44
C LEU A 147 1.54 -6.30 -12.25
N GLU A 148 0.99 -6.28 -13.45
CA GLU A 148 1.11 -7.40 -14.38
C GLU A 148 2.38 -7.28 -15.25
N PRO A 149 3.03 -8.39 -15.61
CA PRO A 149 4.19 -8.36 -16.48
C PRO A 149 3.89 -7.70 -17.83
N GLN A 150 4.69 -6.70 -18.20
CA GLN A 150 4.59 -6.00 -19.48
C GLN A 150 5.94 -5.97 -20.20
N LYS A 151 5.91 -5.62 -21.51
CA LYS A 151 7.12 -5.44 -22.29
C LYS A 151 7.92 -4.25 -21.76
N LYS A 152 9.21 -4.48 -21.49
CA LYS A 152 10.09 -3.44 -20.99
C LYS A 152 10.33 -2.36 -22.02
N LYS A 153 10.34 -1.11 -21.55
CA LYS A 153 10.73 0.08 -22.30
C LYS A 153 12.07 0.58 -21.81
N GLY A 154 12.97 0.86 -22.73
CA GLY A 154 14.26 1.46 -22.39
C GLY A 154 14.10 2.86 -21.80
N ASN A 155 15.01 3.22 -20.88
CA ASN A 155 15.07 4.56 -20.26
C ASN A 155 13.82 4.92 -19.42
N VAL A 156 13.20 3.94 -18.78
CA VAL A 156 12.07 4.09 -17.86
C VAL A 156 12.48 3.61 -16.47
N VAL A 157 12.31 4.44 -15.47
CA VAL A 157 12.71 4.17 -14.08
C VAL A 157 11.52 4.38 -13.14
N ASN A 158 11.37 3.46 -12.18
CA ASN A 158 10.44 3.65 -11.07
C ASN A 158 11.20 4.18 -9.85
N LEU A 159 10.61 5.15 -9.16
CA LEU A 159 11.04 5.57 -7.82
C LEU A 159 10.16 4.86 -6.79
N LEU A 160 10.76 3.96 -6.01
CA LEU A 160 10.05 3.15 -5.03
C LEU A 160 10.39 3.62 -3.61
N GLY A 161 9.38 3.82 -2.78
CA GLY A 161 9.62 4.12 -1.37
C GLY A 161 8.59 5.04 -0.74
N PHE A 162 8.22 6.10 -1.39
CA PHE A 162 7.26 7.08 -0.87
C PHE A 162 5.89 6.93 -1.52
N PHE A 163 4.84 7.31 -0.77
CA PHE A 163 3.46 7.40 -1.25
C PHE A 163 3.03 8.86 -1.47
N SER A 164 3.94 9.79 -1.22
CA SER A 164 3.82 11.18 -1.63
C SER A 164 4.83 11.43 -2.74
N PRO A 165 4.54 12.29 -3.71
CA PRO A 165 5.49 12.63 -4.76
C PRO A 165 6.72 13.32 -4.16
N LEU A 166 7.86 13.15 -4.80
CA LEU A 166 8.99 14.02 -4.54
C LEU A 166 8.63 15.46 -4.95
N VAL A 167 9.27 16.45 -4.33
CA VAL A 167 9.07 17.83 -4.74
C VAL A 167 9.52 18.04 -6.20
N ASP A 168 8.83 18.88 -6.94
CA ASP A 168 9.04 19.00 -8.39
C ASP A 168 10.44 19.49 -8.78
N ASP A 169 11.10 20.23 -7.88
CA ASP A 169 12.47 20.73 -8.00
C ASP A 169 13.52 19.78 -7.39
N CYS A 170 13.16 18.52 -7.13
CA CYS A 170 14.09 17.54 -6.58
C CYS A 170 15.22 17.25 -7.58
N GLU A 171 16.46 17.42 -7.14
CA GLU A 171 17.68 17.14 -7.91
C GLU A 171 17.68 15.73 -8.55
N MET A 172 16.97 14.77 -7.97
CA MET A 172 16.85 13.41 -8.49
C MET A 172 16.32 13.37 -9.92
N TYR A 173 15.34 14.22 -10.25
CA TYR A 173 14.77 14.25 -11.60
C TYR A 173 15.79 14.73 -12.63
N GLU A 174 16.56 15.77 -12.30
CA GLU A 174 17.60 16.30 -13.17
C GLU A 174 18.71 15.27 -13.38
N LEU A 175 19.20 14.63 -12.31
CA LEU A 175 20.25 13.62 -12.39
C LEU A 175 19.80 12.41 -13.24
N LEU A 176 18.57 11.96 -13.10
CA LEU A 176 18.05 10.86 -13.91
C LEU A 176 17.93 11.24 -15.39
N GLN A 177 17.48 12.46 -15.68
CA GLN A 177 17.42 12.97 -17.05
C GLN A 177 18.80 13.07 -17.69
N GLN A 178 19.79 13.58 -16.95
CA GLN A 178 21.19 13.62 -17.40
C GLN A 178 21.76 12.21 -17.65
N ALA A 179 21.32 11.21 -16.89
CA ALA A 179 21.63 9.81 -17.10
C ALA A 179 20.88 9.16 -18.28
N GLY A 180 20.05 9.93 -18.99
CA GLY A 180 19.31 9.47 -20.17
C GLY A 180 17.96 8.82 -19.86
N VAL A 181 17.43 8.94 -18.64
CA VAL A 181 16.09 8.49 -18.29
C VAL A 181 15.07 9.41 -18.96
N LYS A 182 14.10 8.80 -19.65
CA LYS A 182 13.03 9.54 -20.37
C LYS A 182 11.72 9.60 -19.59
N THR A 183 11.44 8.55 -18.84
CA THR A 183 10.21 8.43 -18.05
C THR A 183 10.51 7.99 -16.64
N ILE A 184 9.95 8.71 -15.69
CA ILE A 184 10.09 8.42 -14.26
C ILE A 184 8.69 8.17 -13.72
N HIS A 185 8.49 7.00 -13.11
CA HIS A 185 7.24 6.64 -12.47
C HIS A 185 7.34 6.74 -10.95
N GLU A 186 6.35 7.37 -10.36
CA GLU A 186 6.06 7.36 -8.95
C GLU A 186 4.58 6.97 -8.77
N ILE A 187 4.28 6.06 -7.87
CA ILE A 187 2.89 5.62 -7.62
C ILE A 187 1.95 6.79 -7.31
N SER A 188 2.47 7.79 -6.61
CA SER A 188 1.73 9.01 -6.21
C SER A 188 1.41 9.96 -7.36
N ARG A 189 2.05 9.81 -8.51
CA ARG A 189 1.85 10.62 -9.71
C ARG A 189 1.01 9.94 -10.78
N CYS A 190 0.71 8.66 -10.61
CA CYS A 190 -0.16 7.94 -11.54
C CYS A 190 -1.59 8.50 -11.47
N LYS A 191 -2.15 8.88 -12.61
CA LYS A 191 -3.48 9.51 -12.73
C LYS A 191 -4.61 8.48 -12.66
N ASP A 192 -4.37 7.31 -13.22
CA ASP A 192 -5.32 6.21 -13.32
C ASP A 192 -4.64 4.85 -13.17
N TYR A 193 -5.44 3.80 -13.15
CA TYR A 193 -4.95 2.45 -12.97
C TYR A 193 -4.12 1.94 -14.17
N GLU A 194 -4.40 2.42 -15.36
CA GLU A 194 -3.66 2.06 -16.57
C GLU A 194 -2.24 2.63 -16.51
N GLU A 195 -2.11 3.90 -16.12
CA GLU A 195 -0.81 4.54 -15.91
C GLU A 195 -0.04 3.84 -14.78
N TYR A 196 -0.72 3.46 -13.69
CA TYR A 196 -0.10 2.69 -12.62
C TYR A 196 0.45 1.34 -13.15
N GLN A 197 -0.26 0.63 -14.02
CA GLN A 197 0.20 -0.61 -14.62
C GLN A 197 1.46 -0.43 -15.46
N THR A 198 1.68 0.75 -16.06
CA THR A 198 2.91 1.03 -16.84
C THR A 198 4.18 1.04 -16.00
N MET A 199 4.09 1.07 -14.66
CA MET A 199 5.26 0.88 -13.79
C MET A 199 5.96 -0.46 -14.03
N SER A 200 5.23 -1.46 -14.51
CA SER A 200 5.81 -2.76 -14.88
C SER A 200 6.62 -2.75 -16.19
N GLU A 201 6.52 -1.69 -17.00
CA GLU A 201 7.31 -1.49 -18.21
C GLU A 201 8.72 -0.97 -17.92
N ALA A 202 8.99 -0.52 -16.71
CA ALA A 202 10.29 0.03 -16.33
C ALA A 202 11.41 -1.00 -16.52
N ASN A 203 12.56 -0.51 -16.89
CA ASN A 203 13.77 -1.31 -17.00
C ASN A 203 14.64 -1.28 -15.73
N PHE A 204 14.31 -0.39 -14.79
CA PHE A 204 15.07 -0.24 -13.55
C PHE A 204 14.22 0.38 -12.42
N ASN A 205 14.51 -0.02 -11.17
CA ASN A 205 13.90 0.55 -9.97
C ASN A 205 14.94 1.24 -9.08
N LEU A 206 14.67 2.45 -8.63
CA LEU A 206 15.41 3.12 -7.56
C LEU A 206 14.62 3.04 -6.26
N VAL A 207 15.20 2.40 -5.26
CA VAL A 207 14.61 2.26 -3.92
C VAL A 207 15.07 3.42 -3.05
N LEU A 208 14.14 4.31 -2.72
CA LEU A 208 14.40 5.53 -1.96
C LEU A 208 14.18 5.35 -0.44
N HIS A 209 13.49 4.29 -0.04
CA HIS A 209 13.17 4.02 1.36
C HIS A 209 13.35 2.53 1.67
N PRO A 210 14.01 2.17 2.80
CA PRO A 210 14.32 0.77 3.13
C PRO A 210 13.11 -0.17 3.18
N GLU A 211 11.94 0.34 3.57
CA GLU A 211 10.70 -0.46 3.60
C GLU A 211 10.21 -0.90 2.21
N ALA A 212 10.70 -0.28 1.15
CA ALA A 212 10.37 -0.68 -0.23
C ALA A 212 11.28 -1.78 -0.79
N ARG A 213 12.32 -2.20 -0.04
CA ARG A 213 13.26 -3.24 -0.49
C ARG A 213 12.55 -4.53 -0.88
N PHE A 214 11.66 -5.03 -0.03
CA PHE A 214 10.93 -6.27 -0.31
C PHE A 214 10.00 -6.18 -1.52
N ALA A 215 9.45 -4.99 -1.78
CA ALA A 215 8.69 -4.75 -3.00
C ALA A 215 9.62 -4.74 -4.22
N ALA A 216 10.80 -4.16 -4.11
CA ALA A 216 11.80 -4.17 -5.19
C ALA A 216 12.35 -5.57 -5.48
N GLU A 217 12.52 -6.40 -4.46
CA GLU A 217 12.85 -7.84 -4.60
C GLU A 217 11.75 -8.57 -5.40
N ASP A 218 10.46 -8.35 -5.07
CA ASP A 218 9.32 -8.90 -5.82
C ASP A 218 9.31 -8.41 -7.27
N PHE A 219 9.58 -7.12 -7.53
CA PHE A 219 9.74 -6.61 -8.89
C PHE A 219 10.86 -7.33 -9.64
N HIS A 220 11.99 -7.57 -8.98
CA HIS A 220 13.11 -8.29 -9.59
C HIS A 220 12.73 -9.74 -9.92
N ASP A 221 12.12 -10.45 -8.97
CA ASP A 221 11.85 -11.88 -9.10
C ASP A 221 10.70 -12.15 -10.08
N ARG A 222 9.62 -11.39 -9.99
CA ARG A 222 8.38 -11.59 -10.75
C ARG A 222 8.37 -10.83 -12.07
N LEU A 223 8.77 -9.57 -12.06
CA LEU A 223 8.73 -8.69 -13.23
C LEU A 223 10.08 -8.55 -13.95
N LYS A 224 11.16 -9.15 -13.42
CA LYS A 224 12.51 -9.07 -13.98
C LYS A 224 13.03 -7.62 -14.11
N ILE A 225 12.68 -6.75 -13.15
CA ILE A 225 13.16 -5.38 -13.09
C ILE A 225 14.26 -5.29 -12.04
N PRO A 226 15.51 -5.03 -12.41
CA PRO A 226 16.61 -4.84 -11.46
C PRO A 226 16.40 -3.58 -10.62
N TYR A 227 17.05 -3.52 -9.45
CA TYR A 227 16.93 -2.36 -8.58
C TYR A 227 18.25 -2.00 -7.91
N ILE A 228 18.38 -0.74 -7.53
CA ILE A 228 19.41 -0.21 -6.63
C ILE A 228 18.73 0.47 -5.45
N GLU A 229 19.23 0.19 -4.25
CA GLU A 229 18.82 0.88 -3.03
C GLU A 229 19.72 2.08 -2.81
N LEU A 230 19.13 3.28 -2.85
CA LEU A 230 19.86 4.49 -2.52
C LEU A 230 19.98 4.60 -1.00
N ARG A 231 21.18 4.41 -0.50
CA ARG A 231 21.50 4.62 0.92
C ARG A 231 21.86 6.09 1.13
N ARG A 232 21.27 6.72 2.14
CA ARG A 232 21.75 8.01 2.60
C ARG A 232 23.13 7.81 3.21
N LEU A 233 24.16 8.27 2.51
CA LEU A 233 25.48 8.40 3.08
C LEU A 233 25.45 9.65 3.96
N TYR A 234 25.36 9.48 5.27
CA TYR A 234 25.68 10.56 6.20
C TYR A 234 27.17 10.83 6.09
N GLN A 235 27.54 12.07 5.79
CA GLN A 235 28.96 12.50 5.87
C GLN A 235 29.27 12.64 7.35
N ILE A 236 29.70 11.54 7.97
CA ILE A 236 30.04 11.45 9.40
C ILE A 236 31.10 12.50 9.75
N ASP A 237 32.07 12.73 8.86
CA ASP A 237 33.13 13.73 9.05
C ASP A 237 32.60 15.16 9.15
N LYS A 238 31.57 15.52 8.39
CA LYS A 238 30.92 16.84 8.52
C LYS A 238 30.08 16.95 9.80
N ILE A 239 29.50 15.87 10.25
CA ILE A 239 28.74 15.85 11.50
C ILE A 239 29.70 15.94 12.67
N ALA A 240 30.82 15.19 12.65
CA ALA A 240 31.85 15.22 13.69
C ALA A 240 32.54 16.58 13.79
N SER A 241 32.65 17.34 12.69
CA SER A 241 33.23 18.68 12.70
C SER A 241 32.32 19.78 13.23
N GLN A 242 31.02 19.47 13.46
CA GLN A 242 30.04 20.41 14.01
C GLN A 242 29.80 20.21 15.52
N TYR A 243 30.41 19.20 16.13
CA TYR A 243 30.43 18.93 17.57
C TYR A 243 31.82 19.05 18.12
#